data_aa5ed69e541ef04a49b07edda156f914
#
_entry.id   aa5ed69e541ef04a49b07edda156f914
#
_cell.length_a   1.000
_cell.length_b   1.000
_cell.length_c   1.000
_cell.angle_alpha   90.00
_cell.angle_beta   90.00
_cell.angle_gamma   90.00
#
_symmetry.space_group_name_H-M   'P 1'
#
loop_
_entity.id
_entity.type
_entity.pdbx_description
1 polymer ?
#
loop_
_entity_poly.entity_id
_entity_poly.type
_entity_poly.pdbx_seq_one_letter_code
_entity_poly.pdbx_strand_id
1 'polypeptide(L)'
;MWTWSIAIFLCLACGSAELYAQPALKKVRMGIQPTNIGFLPFHIAYHKGFYRDQGIDLEMIFMSTQAVNAAFVRGDLDYSAAVNGIIQGIVRGAPAKILACAVDRPLQSFVARKDIRGPRDLKGKKVAGSTTGGTATLMADAALKHFGLETGRDVSVIPLRDNRLTALESGTVDAALLGVPENIIAVDKGYNELLFLGNVLSFPQNGFGASAKKIQENPDEVYRMVRATLRGFLFGLEPGNRDEVINIILNQWRLTDRRLAAEMLKQFGRGIMRDMSVKPEGIQLMIDLVREDSKIAQPFSVSQVADFSFLDKARRELGVTKQ
;
A
#
# COMPACT_ATOMS: atom_id res chain seq x y z
N MET A 1 6.25 82.70 41.41
CA MET A 1 7.01 81.56 40.96
C MET A 1 6.01 80.45 40.68
N TRP A 2 5.75 80.18 39.40
CA TRP A 2 4.77 79.24 38.97
C TRP A 2 5.50 77.99 38.49
N THR A 3 5.24 76.83 39.10
CA THR A 3 5.73 75.53 38.68
C THR A 3 4.64 74.77 37.92
N TRP A 4 4.87 74.52 36.64
CA TRP A 4 4.00 73.74 35.79
C TRP A 4 4.39 72.22 35.91
N SER A 5 3.47 71.43 36.37
CA SER A 5 3.60 69.99 36.39
C SER A 5 3.02 69.44 35.07
N ILE A 6 3.88 68.85 34.21
CA ILE A 6 3.49 68.13 32.98
C ILE A 6 3.15 66.70 33.37
N ALA A 7 1.89 66.34 33.29
CA ALA A 7 1.45 64.94 33.40
C ALA A 7 1.57 64.27 32.05
N ILE A 8 2.50 63.28 31.94
CA ILE A 8 2.66 62.44 30.78
C ILE A 8 1.65 61.31 30.86
N PHE A 9 0.62 61.30 30.01
CA PHE A 9 -0.31 60.20 29.82
C PHE A 9 0.35 59.15 28.91
N LEU A 10 0.79 58.02 29.50
CA LEU A 10 1.25 56.85 28.76
C LEU A 10 0.02 56.02 28.35
N CYS A 11 -0.42 56.17 27.09
CA CYS A 11 -1.41 55.23 26.52
C CYS A 11 -0.74 53.88 26.27
N LEU A 12 -0.98 52.93 27.16
CA LEU A 12 -0.72 51.51 26.90
C LEU A 12 -1.75 51.01 25.88
N ALA A 13 -1.37 50.98 24.61
CA ALA A 13 -2.09 50.21 23.60
C ALA A 13 -1.84 48.71 23.87
N CYS A 14 -2.70 48.06 24.65
CA CYS A 14 -2.78 46.61 24.70
C CYS A 14 -3.30 46.12 23.35
N GLY A 15 -2.37 45.85 22.41
CA GLY A 15 -2.68 45.03 21.23
C GLY A 15 -3.03 43.61 21.69
N SER A 16 -4.30 43.29 21.70
CA SER A 16 -4.79 41.91 21.84
C SER A 16 -4.29 41.14 20.59
N ALA A 17 -3.15 40.46 20.74
CA ALA A 17 -2.79 39.41 19.82
C ALA A 17 -3.86 38.29 19.95
N GLU A 18 -4.82 38.27 19.03
CA GLU A 18 -5.68 37.14 18.87
C GLU A 18 -4.79 35.93 18.57
N LEU A 19 -4.53 35.12 19.57
CA LEU A 19 -4.00 33.77 19.36
C LEU A 19 -5.05 33.02 18.52
N TYR A 20 -4.84 32.97 17.23
CA TYR A 20 -5.56 32.02 16.38
C TYR A 20 -5.18 30.63 16.89
N ALA A 21 -6.01 30.04 17.73
CA ALA A 21 -5.91 28.66 18.13
C ALA A 21 -5.98 27.82 16.83
N GLN A 22 -4.89 27.15 16.50
CA GLN A 22 -4.94 26.21 15.37
C GLN A 22 -6.08 25.24 15.65
N PRO A 23 -6.97 24.99 14.67
CA PRO A 23 -8.07 24.05 14.88
C PRO A 23 -7.51 22.71 15.30
N ALA A 24 -8.08 22.14 16.36
CA ALA A 24 -7.65 20.86 16.90
C ALA A 24 -7.68 19.79 15.80
N LEU A 25 -6.56 19.07 15.65
CA LEU A 25 -6.45 18.00 14.66
C LEU A 25 -7.48 16.90 14.95
N LYS A 26 -8.18 16.43 13.94
CA LYS A 26 -9.11 15.32 14.08
C LYS A 26 -8.34 14.01 14.12
N LYS A 27 -8.45 13.27 15.23
CA LYS A 27 -7.85 11.94 15.36
C LYS A 27 -8.53 10.95 14.42
N VAL A 28 -7.74 10.22 13.63
CA VAL A 28 -8.18 9.25 12.62
C VAL A 28 -7.33 8.00 12.74
N ARG A 29 -7.96 6.82 12.80
CA ARG A 29 -7.28 5.52 12.95
C ARG A 29 -7.27 4.74 11.65
N MET A 30 -6.07 4.31 11.22
CA MET A 30 -5.89 3.46 10.05
C MET A 30 -5.16 2.17 10.41
N GLY A 31 -5.77 1.03 10.11
CA GLY A 31 -5.10 -0.27 10.20
C GLY A 31 -4.21 -0.54 9.00
N ILE A 32 -2.95 -0.89 9.23
CA ILE A 32 -1.92 -1.06 8.20
C ILE A 32 -0.93 -2.16 8.58
N GLN A 33 -0.33 -2.82 7.60
CA GLN A 33 0.72 -3.82 7.84
C GLN A 33 2.10 -3.16 7.99
N PRO A 34 2.95 -3.65 8.91
CA PRO A 34 4.18 -2.95 9.29
C PRO A 34 5.29 -2.96 8.23
N THR A 35 5.41 -4.01 7.41
CA THR A 35 6.63 -4.28 6.62
C THR A 35 6.47 -4.25 5.10
N ASN A 36 5.31 -3.81 4.58
CA ASN A 36 5.05 -3.80 3.14
C ASN A 36 5.43 -2.45 2.52
N ILE A 37 6.41 -2.45 1.60
CA ILE A 37 6.87 -1.24 0.90
C ILE A 37 5.76 -0.57 0.07
N GLY A 38 4.72 -1.29 -0.32
CA GLY A 38 3.55 -0.73 -1.02
C GLY A 38 2.80 0.34 -0.22
N PHE A 39 3.04 0.43 1.09
CA PHE A 39 2.51 1.50 1.94
C PHE A 39 3.43 2.72 2.07
N LEU A 40 4.50 2.78 1.32
CA LEU A 40 5.44 3.91 1.33
C LEU A 40 4.76 5.28 1.21
N PRO A 41 3.74 5.51 0.36
CA PRO A 41 3.05 6.80 0.26
C PRO A 41 2.42 7.28 1.56
N PHE A 42 1.87 6.36 2.37
CA PHE A 42 1.29 6.69 3.68
C PHE A 42 2.36 7.14 4.67
N HIS A 43 3.50 6.44 4.69
CA HIS A 43 4.64 6.81 5.53
C HIS A 43 5.23 8.15 5.11
N ILE A 44 5.38 8.41 3.81
CA ILE A 44 5.83 9.71 3.30
C ILE A 44 4.85 10.81 3.74
N ALA A 45 3.54 10.62 3.50
CA ALA A 45 2.53 11.62 3.87
C ALA A 45 2.52 11.89 5.39
N TYR A 46 2.74 10.87 6.20
CA TYR A 46 2.84 10.99 7.65
C TYR A 46 4.08 11.78 8.07
N HIS A 47 5.27 11.37 7.62
CA HIS A 47 6.54 12.03 7.97
C HIS A 47 6.65 13.45 7.44
N LYS A 48 6.06 13.74 6.28
CA LYS A 48 6.00 15.10 5.70
C LYS A 48 4.92 15.99 6.31
N GLY A 49 4.11 15.46 7.24
CA GLY A 49 3.04 16.23 7.87
C GLY A 49 1.83 16.49 6.96
N PHE A 50 1.72 15.82 5.79
CA PHE A 50 0.64 16.09 4.84
C PHE A 50 -0.75 15.78 5.38
N TYR A 51 -0.89 14.85 6.33
CA TYR A 51 -2.14 14.63 7.05
C TYR A 51 -2.45 15.79 8.01
N ARG A 52 -1.46 16.27 8.75
CA ARG A 52 -1.61 17.41 9.66
C ARG A 52 -1.99 18.69 8.91
N ASP A 53 -1.41 18.94 7.74
CA ASP A 53 -1.79 20.03 6.84
C ASP A 53 -3.28 19.99 6.45
N GLN A 54 -3.88 18.81 6.51
CA GLN A 54 -5.30 18.58 6.24
C GLN A 54 -6.15 18.52 7.52
N GLY A 55 -5.60 18.90 8.68
CA GLY A 55 -6.28 18.86 9.97
C GLY A 55 -6.53 17.45 10.49
N ILE A 56 -5.73 16.45 10.06
CA ILE A 56 -5.82 15.05 10.45
C ILE A 56 -4.62 14.67 11.33
N ASP A 57 -4.91 14.14 12.53
CA ASP A 57 -3.94 13.43 13.36
C ASP A 57 -4.07 11.93 13.08
N LEU A 58 -3.28 11.44 12.12
CA LEU A 58 -3.35 10.04 11.69
C LEU A 58 -2.62 9.12 12.66
N GLU A 59 -3.35 8.20 13.27
CA GLU A 59 -2.83 7.08 14.05
C GLU A 59 -2.75 5.83 13.15
N MET A 60 -1.54 5.45 12.72
CA MET A 60 -1.32 4.19 11.99
C MET A 60 -1.16 3.05 12.98
N ILE A 61 -2.09 2.08 12.96
CA ILE A 61 -2.12 0.93 13.87
C ILE A 61 -1.58 -0.28 13.11
N PHE A 62 -0.38 -0.70 13.49
CA PHE A 62 0.31 -1.80 12.82
C PHE A 62 -0.18 -3.16 13.32
N MET A 63 -0.75 -3.95 12.41
CA MET A 63 -1.28 -5.28 12.73
C MET A 63 -1.30 -6.19 11.49
N SER A 64 -1.55 -7.49 11.69
CA SER A 64 -1.70 -8.43 10.57
C SER A 64 -2.93 -8.10 9.72
N THR A 65 -2.94 -8.56 8.45
CA THR A 65 -4.09 -8.34 7.54
C THR A 65 -5.41 -8.83 8.15
N GLN A 66 -5.40 -9.99 8.79
CA GLN A 66 -6.59 -10.56 9.43
C GLN A 66 -7.11 -9.67 10.57
N ALA A 67 -6.20 -9.14 11.40
CA ALA A 67 -6.54 -8.24 12.48
C ALA A 67 -7.07 -6.90 11.96
N VAL A 68 -6.45 -6.33 10.89
CA VAL A 68 -6.96 -5.13 10.22
C VAL A 68 -8.40 -5.34 9.73
N ASN A 69 -8.65 -6.45 9.02
CA ASN A 69 -9.98 -6.76 8.49
C ASN A 69 -11.02 -6.89 9.61
N ALA A 70 -10.69 -7.63 10.68
CA ALA A 70 -11.60 -7.82 11.81
C ALA A 70 -11.91 -6.49 12.54
N ALA A 71 -10.89 -5.67 12.80
CA ALA A 71 -11.05 -4.37 13.44
C ALA A 71 -11.83 -3.38 12.57
N PHE A 72 -11.59 -3.39 11.25
CA PHE A 72 -12.31 -2.54 10.29
C PHE A 72 -13.79 -2.88 10.22
N VAL A 73 -14.14 -4.17 10.14
CA VAL A 73 -15.55 -4.63 10.11
C VAL A 73 -16.27 -4.29 11.41
N ARG A 74 -15.61 -4.33 12.57
CA ARG A 74 -16.18 -3.91 13.85
C ARG A 74 -16.35 -2.40 14.01
N GLY A 75 -15.70 -1.59 13.15
CA GLY A 75 -15.68 -0.13 13.25
C GLY A 75 -14.65 0.43 14.24
N ASP A 76 -13.65 -0.38 14.66
CA ASP A 76 -12.55 0.06 15.52
C ASP A 76 -11.55 0.94 14.76
N LEU A 77 -11.57 0.89 13.42
CA LEU A 77 -10.74 1.65 12.50
C LEU A 77 -11.60 2.53 11.59
N ASP A 78 -11.16 3.77 11.35
CA ASP A 78 -11.78 4.67 10.38
C ASP A 78 -11.45 4.24 8.94
N TYR A 79 -10.22 3.78 8.73
CA TYR A 79 -9.70 3.35 7.43
C TYR A 79 -8.97 2.01 7.54
N SER A 80 -9.04 1.24 6.47
CA SER A 80 -8.27 0.00 6.31
C SER A 80 -7.33 0.12 5.11
N ALA A 81 -6.06 -0.20 5.30
CA ALA A 81 -5.09 -0.30 4.21
C ALA A 81 -5.04 -1.70 3.56
N ALA A 82 -5.85 -2.65 4.05
CA ALA A 82 -5.92 -4.01 3.53
C ALA A 82 -6.94 -4.12 2.37
N VAL A 83 -6.60 -3.61 1.18
CA VAL A 83 -7.50 -3.53 0.00
C VAL A 83 -8.17 -4.86 -0.31
N ASN A 84 -7.41 -5.96 -0.35
CA ASN A 84 -7.96 -7.29 -0.61
C ASN A 84 -8.97 -7.73 0.47
N GLY A 85 -8.72 -7.36 1.73
CA GLY A 85 -9.65 -7.59 2.83
C GLY A 85 -10.94 -6.78 2.70
N ILE A 86 -10.85 -5.55 2.19
CA ILE A 86 -12.03 -4.72 1.89
C ILE A 86 -12.85 -5.37 0.79
N ILE A 87 -12.23 -5.85 -0.32
CA ILE A 87 -12.94 -6.56 -1.39
C ILE A 87 -13.63 -7.81 -0.83
N GLN A 88 -12.93 -8.61 -0.02
CA GLN A 88 -13.51 -9.78 0.64
C GLN A 88 -14.71 -9.42 1.52
N GLY A 89 -14.60 -8.35 2.28
CA GLY A 89 -15.68 -7.85 3.12
C GLY A 89 -16.90 -7.44 2.31
N ILE A 90 -16.71 -6.66 1.23
CA ILE A 90 -17.79 -6.18 0.36
C ILE A 90 -18.52 -7.34 -0.31
N VAL A 91 -17.79 -8.30 -0.86
CA VAL A 91 -18.38 -9.50 -1.49
C VAL A 91 -19.20 -10.31 -0.48
N ARG A 92 -18.85 -10.25 0.81
CA ARG A 92 -19.59 -10.88 1.92
C ARG A 92 -20.64 -9.96 2.57
N GLY A 93 -20.93 -8.80 1.97
CA GLY A 93 -21.98 -7.88 2.38
C GLY A 93 -21.55 -6.72 3.27
N ALA A 94 -20.26 -6.52 3.54
CA ALA A 94 -19.81 -5.35 4.30
C ALA A 94 -19.95 -4.05 3.48
N PRO A 95 -20.59 -3.00 4.02
CA PRO A 95 -20.76 -1.73 3.33
C PRO A 95 -19.47 -0.90 3.40
N ALA A 96 -18.61 -1.05 2.41
CA ALA A 96 -17.33 -0.33 2.32
C ALA A 96 -16.98 0.02 0.87
N LYS A 97 -15.98 0.88 0.67
CA LYS A 97 -15.41 1.22 -0.65
C LYS A 97 -13.90 1.35 -0.56
N ILE A 98 -13.21 0.96 -1.63
CA ILE A 98 -11.82 1.33 -1.88
C ILE A 98 -11.81 2.78 -2.40
N LEU A 99 -10.94 3.62 -1.84
CA LEU A 99 -10.87 5.05 -2.13
C LEU A 99 -9.64 5.43 -2.96
N ALA A 100 -8.54 4.70 -2.81
CA ALA A 100 -7.31 4.90 -3.56
C ALA A 100 -6.43 3.64 -3.52
N CYS A 101 -5.64 3.44 -4.57
CA CYS A 101 -4.64 2.38 -4.65
C CYS A 101 -3.29 2.96 -5.04
N ALA A 102 -2.28 2.71 -4.21
CA ALA A 102 -0.92 3.16 -4.47
C ALA A 102 -0.12 2.17 -5.34
N VAL A 103 -0.47 0.88 -5.27
CA VAL A 103 0.20 -0.21 -5.98
C VAL A 103 -0.86 -1.02 -6.73
N ASP A 104 -0.76 -1.04 -8.05
CA ASP A 104 -1.68 -1.73 -8.97
C ASP A 104 -1.10 -3.03 -9.55
N ARG A 105 0.13 -3.39 -9.19
CA ARG A 105 0.83 -4.59 -9.64
C ARG A 105 1.55 -5.28 -8.49
N PRO A 106 1.61 -6.62 -8.47
CA PRO A 106 2.37 -7.34 -7.46
C PRO A 106 3.85 -6.94 -7.45
N LEU A 107 4.36 -6.61 -6.26
CA LEU A 107 5.78 -6.30 -6.04
C LEU A 107 6.64 -7.55 -5.75
N GLN A 108 6.06 -8.72 -5.93
CA GLN A 108 6.72 -10.00 -5.77
C GLN A 108 7.48 -10.41 -7.03
N SER A 109 8.58 -11.13 -6.82
CA SER A 109 9.37 -11.76 -7.88
C SER A 109 9.38 -13.29 -7.69
N PHE A 110 9.35 -14.00 -8.79
CA PHE A 110 9.64 -15.44 -8.82
C PHE A 110 11.16 -15.62 -8.89
N VAL A 111 11.75 -16.06 -7.77
CA VAL A 111 13.20 -16.17 -7.62
C VAL A 111 13.57 -17.64 -7.47
N ALA A 112 14.62 -18.06 -8.18
CA ALA A 112 15.08 -19.42 -8.21
C ALA A 112 16.57 -19.54 -7.84
N ARG A 113 16.99 -20.76 -7.49
CA ARG A 113 18.39 -21.09 -7.22
C ARG A 113 19.31 -20.74 -8.39
N LYS A 114 20.60 -20.58 -8.10
CA LYS A 114 21.63 -20.13 -9.05
C LYS A 114 21.77 -21.04 -10.27
N ASP A 115 21.51 -22.34 -10.11
CA ASP A 115 21.57 -23.34 -11.17
C ASP A 115 20.33 -23.35 -12.09
N ILE A 116 19.23 -22.69 -11.67
CA ILE A 116 17.98 -22.55 -12.43
C ILE A 116 17.99 -21.21 -13.16
N ARG A 117 18.28 -21.22 -14.45
CA ARG A 117 18.48 -20.01 -15.26
C ARG A 117 17.24 -19.63 -16.07
N GLY A 118 16.27 -20.51 -16.17
CA GLY A 118 15.07 -20.26 -16.94
C GLY A 118 13.91 -21.20 -16.60
N PRO A 119 12.73 -20.96 -17.17
CA PRO A 119 11.51 -21.74 -16.88
C PRO A 119 11.66 -23.25 -17.14
N ARG A 120 12.46 -23.65 -18.13
CA ARG A 120 12.66 -25.08 -18.45
C ARG A 120 13.32 -25.86 -17.33
N ASP A 121 14.19 -25.20 -16.55
CA ASP A 121 14.95 -25.79 -15.46
C ASP A 121 14.05 -26.03 -14.22
N LEU A 122 12.83 -25.46 -14.21
CA LEU A 122 11.86 -25.64 -13.12
C LEU A 122 11.12 -26.98 -13.18
N LYS A 123 11.17 -27.73 -14.29
CA LYS A 123 10.49 -29.04 -14.38
C LYS A 123 11.00 -30.02 -13.33
N GLY A 124 10.09 -30.63 -12.60
CA GLY A 124 10.37 -31.52 -11.47
C GLY A 124 10.85 -30.85 -10.19
N LYS A 125 10.86 -29.49 -10.15
CA LYS A 125 11.35 -28.72 -9.01
C LYS A 125 10.24 -28.38 -8.00
N LYS A 126 10.69 -28.02 -6.77
CA LYS A 126 9.85 -27.59 -5.67
C LYS A 126 9.78 -26.08 -5.63
N VAL A 127 8.59 -25.53 -5.66
CA VAL A 127 8.35 -24.07 -5.62
C VAL A 127 7.66 -23.71 -4.32
N ALA A 128 8.22 -22.79 -3.54
CA ALA A 128 7.51 -22.23 -2.40
C ALA A 128 6.38 -21.32 -2.90
N GLY A 129 5.16 -21.78 -2.66
CA GLY A 129 3.92 -21.05 -2.94
C GLY A 129 3.17 -20.69 -1.67
N SER A 130 1.93 -20.27 -1.82
CA SER A 130 1.03 -20.10 -0.70
C SER A 130 0.14 -21.33 -0.51
N THR A 131 -0.57 -21.33 0.62
CA THR A 131 -1.68 -22.26 0.85
C THR A 131 -2.75 -22.09 -0.23
N THR A 132 -3.53 -23.15 -0.49
CA THR A 132 -4.59 -23.18 -1.49
C THR A 132 -5.54 -21.98 -1.36
N GLY A 133 -5.81 -21.30 -2.47
CA GLY A 133 -6.73 -20.16 -2.56
C GLY A 133 -6.08 -18.79 -2.35
N GLY A 134 -6.79 -17.75 -2.75
CA GLY A 134 -6.43 -16.34 -2.56
C GLY A 134 -5.37 -15.81 -3.51
N THR A 135 -4.95 -14.56 -3.26
CA THR A 135 -4.06 -13.78 -4.13
C THR A 135 -2.70 -14.44 -4.36
N ALA A 136 -2.18 -15.15 -3.36
CA ALA A 136 -0.87 -15.78 -3.49
C ALA A 136 -0.89 -17.02 -4.38
N THR A 137 -1.98 -17.77 -4.40
CA THR A 137 -2.21 -18.86 -5.37
C THR A 137 -2.33 -18.29 -6.77
N LEU A 138 -3.14 -17.22 -6.95
CA LEU A 138 -3.25 -16.51 -8.22
C LEU A 138 -1.88 -16.09 -8.77
N MET A 139 -1.01 -15.54 -7.93
CA MET A 139 0.33 -15.12 -8.34
C MET A 139 1.22 -16.29 -8.75
N ALA A 140 1.17 -17.41 -8.01
CA ALA A 140 1.94 -18.60 -8.33
C ALA A 140 1.47 -19.22 -9.66
N ASP A 141 0.17 -19.39 -9.83
CA ASP A 141 -0.42 -19.96 -11.03
C ASP A 141 -0.17 -19.07 -12.26
N ALA A 142 -0.26 -17.75 -12.11
CA ALA A 142 0.05 -16.83 -13.20
C ALA A 142 1.51 -16.89 -13.62
N ALA A 143 2.46 -17.01 -12.68
CA ALA A 143 3.87 -17.18 -12.99
C ALA A 143 4.13 -18.50 -13.71
N LEU A 144 3.60 -19.63 -13.20
CA LEU A 144 3.76 -20.94 -13.81
C LEU A 144 3.13 -20.99 -15.21
N LYS A 145 1.94 -20.45 -15.36
CA LYS A 145 1.27 -20.33 -16.67
C LYS A 145 2.09 -19.50 -17.66
N HIS A 146 2.67 -18.37 -17.22
CA HIS A 146 3.57 -17.56 -18.04
C HIS A 146 4.79 -18.35 -18.51
N PHE A 147 5.29 -19.27 -17.68
CA PHE A 147 6.39 -20.18 -18.01
C PHE A 147 5.97 -21.41 -18.85
N GLY A 148 4.67 -21.59 -19.10
CA GLY A 148 4.15 -22.78 -19.76
C GLY A 148 4.23 -24.05 -18.90
N LEU A 149 4.20 -23.89 -17.57
CA LEU A 149 4.28 -24.97 -16.57
C LEU A 149 2.96 -25.12 -15.81
N GLU A 150 2.66 -26.33 -15.38
CA GLU A 150 1.45 -26.66 -14.59
C GLU A 150 1.82 -27.18 -13.21
N THR A 151 1.13 -26.63 -12.19
CA THR A 151 1.21 -27.10 -10.82
C THR A 151 0.79 -28.58 -10.72
N GLY A 152 1.56 -29.39 -10.02
CA GLY A 152 1.31 -30.81 -9.81
C GLY A 152 1.76 -31.72 -10.96
N ARG A 153 1.85 -31.21 -12.18
CA ARG A 153 2.39 -31.95 -13.35
C ARG A 153 3.87 -31.66 -13.57
N ASP A 154 4.21 -30.37 -13.69
CA ASP A 154 5.57 -29.94 -14.05
C ASP A 154 6.38 -29.50 -12.82
N VAL A 155 5.73 -28.96 -11.78
CA VAL A 155 6.34 -28.47 -10.55
C VAL A 155 5.51 -28.88 -9.32
N SER A 156 6.18 -29.09 -8.18
CA SER A 156 5.54 -29.30 -6.89
C SER A 156 5.48 -28.01 -6.11
N VAL A 157 4.28 -27.49 -5.81
CA VAL A 157 4.13 -26.31 -4.97
C VAL A 157 4.08 -26.72 -3.51
N ILE A 158 5.05 -26.22 -2.73
CA ILE A 158 5.14 -26.41 -1.28
C ILE A 158 4.48 -25.21 -0.60
N PRO A 159 3.41 -25.40 0.17
CA PRO A 159 2.71 -24.29 0.81
C PRO A 159 3.55 -23.73 1.97
N LEU A 160 4.16 -22.58 1.76
CA LEU A 160 4.90 -21.83 2.78
C LEU A 160 4.29 -20.43 2.91
N ARG A 161 3.84 -20.10 4.10
CA ARG A 161 3.32 -18.75 4.40
C ARG A 161 4.46 -17.77 4.62
N ASP A 162 5.43 -18.15 5.44
CA ASP A 162 6.56 -17.34 5.90
C ASP A 162 7.88 -18.06 5.60
N ASN A 163 9.00 -17.38 5.81
CA ASN A 163 10.36 -17.96 5.67
C ASN A 163 10.70 -18.54 4.28
N ARG A 164 10.10 -18.01 3.23
CA ARG A 164 10.32 -18.50 1.85
C ARG A 164 11.77 -18.29 1.40
N LEU A 165 12.37 -17.14 1.75
CA LEU A 165 13.80 -16.90 1.47
C LEU A 165 14.68 -17.92 2.18
N THR A 166 14.44 -18.19 3.46
CA THR A 166 15.18 -19.21 4.23
C THR A 166 15.03 -20.61 3.62
N ALA A 167 13.80 -20.96 3.17
CA ALA A 167 13.56 -22.24 2.51
C ALA A 167 14.30 -22.37 1.17
N LEU A 168 14.41 -21.27 0.42
CA LEU A 168 15.19 -21.20 -0.82
C LEU A 168 16.69 -21.31 -0.52
N GLU A 169 17.19 -20.60 0.49
CA GLU A 169 18.60 -20.63 0.90
C GLU A 169 19.06 -22.00 1.43
N SER A 170 18.20 -22.69 2.19
CA SER A 170 18.47 -24.03 2.68
C SER A 170 18.36 -25.14 1.63
N GLY A 171 17.83 -24.81 0.42
CA GLY A 171 17.55 -25.80 -0.62
C GLY A 171 16.31 -26.67 -0.35
N THR A 172 15.48 -26.32 0.64
CA THR A 172 14.19 -27.00 0.89
C THR A 172 13.26 -26.85 -0.31
N VAL A 173 13.34 -25.69 -0.98
CA VAL A 173 12.68 -25.41 -2.25
C VAL A 173 13.69 -24.90 -3.28
N ASP A 174 13.37 -25.07 -4.55
CA ASP A 174 14.23 -24.68 -5.68
C ASP A 174 13.92 -23.27 -6.20
N ALA A 175 12.68 -22.80 -5.97
CA ALA A 175 12.23 -21.45 -6.30
C ALA A 175 11.15 -20.96 -5.33
N ALA A 176 10.98 -19.65 -5.26
CA ALA A 176 10.02 -19.03 -4.35
C ALA A 176 9.47 -17.71 -4.90
N LEU A 177 8.21 -17.40 -4.54
CA LEU A 177 7.65 -16.06 -4.68
C LEU A 177 8.12 -15.20 -3.48
N LEU A 178 9.02 -14.27 -3.73
CA LEU A 178 9.60 -13.38 -2.73
C LEU A 178 9.09 -11.95 -2.91
N GLY A 179 8.72 -11.31 -1.80
CA GLY A 179 8.38 -9.89 -1.76
C GLY A 179 9.60 -9.01 -1.49
N VAL A 180 9.38 -7.70 -1.46
CA VAL A 180 10.40 -6.71 -1.07
C VAL A 180 10.50 -6.66 0.47
N PRO A 181 11.70 -6.77 1.07
CA PRO A 181 13.03 -6.73 0.46
C PRO A 181 13.64 -8.11 0.11
N GLU A 182 12.97 -9.22 0.41
CA GLU A 182 13.55 -10.57 0.29
C GLU A 182 14.01 -10.90 -1.14
N ASN A 183 13.27 -10.47 -2.17
CA ASN A 183 13.66 -10.65 -3.57
C ASN A 183 14.99 -9.93 -3.91
N ILE A 184 15.21 -8.74 -3.35
CA ILE A 184 16.46 -7.97 -3.53
C ILE A 184 17.61 -8.71 -2.86
N ILE A 185 17.42 -9.13 -1.61
CA ILE A 185 18.41 -9.87 -0.84
C ILE A 185 18.81 -11.17 -1.54
N ALA A 186 17.84 -11.89 -2.09
CA ALA A 186 18.10 -13.12 -2.84
C ALA A 186 18.95 -12.85 -4.09
N VAL A 187 18.59 -11.85 -4.89
CA VAL A 187 19.34 -11.47 -6.09
C VAL A 187 20.77 -11.04 -5.75
N ASP A 188 20.96 -10.27 -4.69
CA ASP A 188 22.31 -9.89 -4.20
C ASP A 188 23.16 -11.09 -3.78
N LYS A 189 22.53 -12.16 -3.29
CA LYS A 189 23.17 -13.44 -2.99
C LYS A 189 23.42 -14.32 -4.23
N GLY A 190 23.04 -13.83 -5.41
CA GLY A 190 23.24 -14.51 -6.70
C GLY A 190 22.15 -15.50 -7.08
N TYR A 191 20.97 -15.45 -6.48
CA TYR A 191 19.77 -16.15 -6.94
C TYR A 191 19.20 -15.46 -8.18
N ASN A 192 18.50 -16.18 -9.02
CA ASN A 192 17.98 -15.67 -10.30
C ASN A 192 16.54 -15.16 -10.15
N GLU A 193 16.28 -13.87 -10.42
CA GLU A 193 14.92 -13.38 -10.66
C GLU A 193 14.47 -13.86 -12.04
N LEU A 194 13.57 -14.85 -12.09
CA LEU A 194 13.03 -15.37 -13.36
C LEU A 194 11.86 -14.54 -13.88
N LEU A 195 11.10 -13.92 -12.97
CA LEU A 195 9.94 -13.09 -13.32
C LEU A 195 9.61 -12.11 -12.20
N PHE A 196 9.43 -10.84 -12.56
CA PHE A 196 8.71 -9.88 -11.73
C PHE A 196 7.21 -9.99 -12.02
N LEU A 197 6.42 -10.31 -11.02
CA LEU A 197 4.99 -10.64 -11.19
C LEU A 197 4.16 -9.48 -11.75
N GLY A 198 4.55 -8.24 -11.45
CA GLY A 198 3.93 -7.04 -12.03
C GLY A 198 4.03 -6.91 -13.53
N ASN A 199 4.85 -7.73 -14.21
CA ASN A 199 4.90 -7.78 -15.68
C ASN A 199 3.75 -8.58 -16.29
N VAL A 200 3.13 -9.49 -15.53
CA VAL A 200 2.10 -10.43 -16.02
C VAL A 200 0.77 -10.29 -15.30
N LEU A 201 0.74 -9.59 -14.15
CA LEU A 201 -0.45 -9.36 -13.37
C LEU A 201 -0.63 -7.87 -13.07
N SER A 202 -1.89 -7.41 -13.11
CA SER A 202 -2.30 -6.10 -12.63
C SER A 202 -3.58 -6.25 -11.82
N PHE A 203 -3.54 -5.85 -10.54
CA PHE A 203 -4.68 -5.78 -9.65
C PHE A 203 -4.35 -4.89 -8.44
N PRO A 204 -5.36 -4.31 -7.75
CA PRO A 204 -5.12 -3.45 -6.59
C PRO A 204 -4.45 -4.25 -5.47
N GLN A 205 -3.21 -3.90 -5.13
CA GLN A 205 -2.44 -4.60 -4.09
C GLN A 205 -2.36 -3.81 -2.80
N ASN A 206 -1.99 -2.53 -2.88
CA ASN A 206 -1.89 -1.64 -1.73
C ASN A 206 -2.66 -0.35 -1.99
N GLY A 207 -3.39 0.08 -1.00
CA GLY A 207 -4.23 1.26 -1.04
C GLY A 207 -5.00 1.37 0.26
N PHE A 208 -6.15 2.01 0.25
CA PHE A 208 -7.02 2.07 1.42
C PHE A 208 -8.49 2.30 1.05
N GLY A 209 -9.35 2.03 2.02
CA GLY A 209 -10.77 2.29 1.92
C GLY A 209 -11.40 2.60 3.26
N ALA A 210 -12.67 2.95 3.20
CA ALA A 210 -13.50 3.28 4.35
C ALA A 210 -14.87 2.60 4.27
N SER A 211 -15.60 2.57 5.41
CA SER A 211 -16.99 2.13 5.41
C SER A 211 -17.89 3.11 4.66
N ALA A 212 -18.99 2.63 4.08
CA ALA A 212 -19.97 3.48 3.43
C ALA A 212 -20.54 4.55 4.39
N LYS A 213 -20.72 4.20 5.66
CA LYS A 213 -21.11 5.14 6.72
C LYS A 213 -20.10 6.27 6.86
N LYS A 214 -18.79 5.97 6.96
CA LYS A 214 -17.73 6.98 7.06
C LYS A 214 -17.72 7.92 5.86
N ILE A 215 -17.87 7.38 4.66
CA ILE A 215 -17.91 8.16 3.41
C ILE A 215 -19.13 9.11 3.39
N GLN A 216 -20.29 8.64 3.82
CA GLN A 216 -21.50 9.43 3.83
C GLN A 216 -21.53 10.52 4.92
N GLU A 217 -21.07 10.19 6.13
CA GLU A 217 -21.12 11.10 7.28
C GLU A 217 -19.97 12.10 7.32
N ASN A 218 -18.81 11.75 6.72
CA ASN A 218 -17.59 12.55 6.80
C ASN A 218 -16.87 12.71 5.43
N PRO A 219 -17.57 13.12 4.34
CA PRO A 219 -16.99 13.16 2.99
C PRO A 219 -15.79 14.11 2.90
N ASP A 220 -15.78 15.22 3.63
CA ASP A 220 -14.65 16.17 3.64
C ASP A 220 -13.40 15.57 4.31
N GLU A 221 -13.55 14.80 5.38
CA GLU A 221 -12.43 14.10 6.00
C GLU A 221 -11.88 13.03 5.06
N VAL A 222 -12.76 12.25 4.41
CA VAL A 222 -12.38 11.24 3.41
C VAL A 222 -11.60 11.88 2.27
N TYR A 223 -12.08 13.02 1.75
CA TYR A 223 -11.38 13.77 0.72
C TYR A 223 -9.99 14.23 1.18
N ARG A 224 -9.89 14.84 2.38
CA ARG A 224 -8.62 15.30 2.95
C ARG A 224 -7.63 14.16 3.16
N MET A 225 -8.12 12.99 3.60
CA MET A 225 -7.33 11.77 3.77
C MET A 225 -6.76 11.29 2.42
N VAL A 226 -7.60 11.21 1.37
CA VAL A 226 -7.18 10.84 0.01
C VAL A 226 -6.17 11.85 -0.55
N ARG A 227 -6.44 13.15 -0.39
CA ARG A 227 -5.56 14.21 -0.88
C ARG A 227 -4.17 14.20 -0.22
N ALA A 228 -4.12 13.99 1.11
CA ALA A 228 -2.85 13.87 1.84
C ALA A 228 -2.04 12.65 1.38
N THR A 229 -2.71 11.51 1.19
CA THR A 229 -2.07 10.29 0.69
C THR A 229 -1.53 10.47 -0.73
N LEU A 230 -2.29 11.11 -1.62
CA LEU A 230 -1.84 11.43 -2.99
C LEU A 230 -0.63 12.37 -2.97
N ARG A 231 -0.59 13.39 -2.09
CA ARG A 231 0.60 14.23 -1.92
C ARG A 231 1.83 13.41 -1.51
N GLY A 232 1.67 12.46 -0.59
CA GLY A 232 2.76 11.56 -0.20
C GLY A 232 3.24 10.68 -1.33
N PHE A 233 2.32 10.18 -2.15
CA PHE A 233 2.63 9.41 -3.34
C PHE A 233 3.42 10.23 -4.36
N LEU A 234 2.95 11.41 -4.73
CA LEU A 234 3.60 12.32 -5.67
C LEU A 234 4.98 12.76 -5.17
N PHE A 235 5.11 13.08 -3.88
CA PHE A 235 6.40 13.41 -3.26
C PHE A 235 7.42 12.27 -3.44
N GLY A 236 6.97 11.03 -3.29
CA GLY A 236 7.80 9.83 -3.45
C GLY A 236 8.26 9.58 -4.89
N LEU A 237 7.55 10.13 -5.89
CA LEU A 237 7.89 10.00 -7.31
C LEU A 237 8.83 11.09 -7.82
N GLU A 238 8.96 12.19 -7.07
CA GLU A 238 9.77 13.33 -7.48
C GLU A 238 11.25 13.02 -7.31
N PRO A 239 12.07 13.08 -8.40
CA PRO A 239 13.49 12.72 -8.33
C PRO A 239 14.28 13.54 -7.31
N GLY A 240 13.92 14.82 -7.13
CA GLY A 240 14.56 15.71 -6.15
C GLY A 240 14.36 15.28 -4.69
N ASN A 241 13.36 14.46 -4.40
CA ASN A 241 13.05 13.99 -3.05
C ASN A 241 13.66 12.61 -2.74
N ARG A 242 14.38 12.01 -3.71
CA ARG A 242 14.86 10.62 -3.63
C ARG A 242 15.61 10.32 -2.33
N ASP A 243 16.54 11.18 -1.93
CA ASP A 243 17.36 10.96 -0.74
C ASP A 243 16.54 11.04 0.55
N GLU A 244 15.59 11.95 0.62
CA GLU A 244 14.68 12.06 1.76
C GLU A 244 13.76 10.83 1.85
N VAL A 245 13.23 10.35 0.73
CA VAL A 245 12.40 9.13 0.67
C VAL A 245 13.21 7.91 1.11
N ILE A 246 14.48 7.79 0.71
CA ILE A 246 15.37 6.72 1.17
C ILE A 246 15.56 6.80 2.70
N ASN A 247 15.71 8.00 3.27
CA ASN A 247 15.82 8.17 4.72
C ASN A 247 14.52 7.75 5.45
N ILE A 248 13.35 8.05 4.87
CA ILE A 248 12.07 7.57 5.39
C ILE A 248 12.02 6.03 5.38
N ILE A 249 12.46 5.39 4.29
CA ILE A 249 12.53 3.92 4.21
C ILE A 249 13.47 3.36 5.27
N LEU A 250 14.68 3.90 5.42
CA LEU A 250 15.64 3.47 6.43
C LEU A 250 15.04 3.49 7.84
N ASN A 251 14.40 4.60 8.19
CA ASN A 251 13.79 4.79 9.52
C ASN A 251 12.59 3.85 9.73
N GLN A 252 11.67 3.79 8.75
CA GLN A 252 10.42 3.05 8.87
C GLN A 252 10.64 1.54 8.93
N TRP A 253 11.57 1.01 8.14
CA TRP A 253 11.89 -0.41 8.11
C TRP A 253 13.11 -0.78 8.99
N ARG A 254 13.63 0.19 9.76
CA ARG A 254 14.79 0.02 10.66
C ARG A 254 15.99 -0.58 9.94
N LEU A 255 16.27 -0.09 8.75
CA LEU A 255 17.39 -0.53 7.92
C LEU A 255 18.61 0.36 8.16
N THR A 256 19.80 -0.23 8.05
CA THR A 256 21.10 0.48 8.05
C THR A 256 21.72 0.53 6.65
N ASP A 257 21.31 -0.36 5.75
CA ASP A 257 21.81 -0.43 4.37
C ASP A 257 21.05 0.54 3.46
N ARG A 258 21.67 1.67 3.14
CA ARG A 258 21.12 2.69 2.23
C ARG A 258 20.93 2.16 0.80
N ARG A 259 21.81 1.24 0.34
CA ARG A 259 21.70 0.61 -0.97
C ARG A 259 20.44 -0.25 -1.04
N LEU A 260 20.18 -1.06 -0.02
CA LEU A 260 18.95 -1.85 0.06
C LEU A 260 17.70 -0.95 0.04
N ALA A 261 17.69 0.13 0.81
CA ALA A 261 16.58 1.08 0.83
C ALA A 261 16.35 1.74 -0.55
N ALA A 262 17.43 2.06 -1.27
CA ALA A 262 17.36 2.60 -2.63
C ALA A 262 16.79 1.59 -3.64
N GLU A 263 17.16 0.30 -3.54
CA GLU A 263 16.59 -0.77 -4.38
C GLU A 263 15.12 -1.05 -4.01
N MET A 264 14.74 -0.98 -2.73
CA MET A 264 13.33 -1.07 -2.32
C MET A 264 12.49 0.03 -2.96
N LEU A 265 12.98 1.28 -2.98
CA LEU A 265 12.31 2.39 -3.67
C LEU A 265 12.17 2.14 -5.17
N LYS A 266 13.20 1.62 -5.81
CA LYS A 266 13.18 1.24 -7.24
C LYS A 266 12.16 0.12 -7.51
N GLN A 267 12.11 -0.90 -6.66
CA GLN A 267 11.12 -1.98 -6.77
C GLN A 267 9.68 -1.46 -6.58
N PHE A 268 9.45 -0.54 -5.63
CA PHE A 268 8.17 0.14 -5.48
C PHE A 268 7.73 0.80 -6.80
N GLY A 269 8.65 1.51 -7.47
CA GLY A 269 8.39 2.16 -8.76
C GLY A 269 7.98 1.22 -9.89
N ARG A 270 8.29 -0.10 -9.82
CA ARG A 270 7.88 -1.09 -10.82
C ARG A 270 6.39 -1.46 -10.73
N GLY A 271 5.75 -1.27 -9.58
CA GLY A 271 4.39 -1.75 -9.29
C GLY A 271 3.33 -0.66 -9.23
N ILE A 272 3.59 0.54 -9.72
CA ILE A 272 2.69 1.68 -9.58
C ILE A 272 2.29 2.29 -10.93
N MET A 273 1.09 2.89 -10.96
CA MET A 273 0.70 3.91 -11.94
C MET A 273 0.96 5.29 -11.32
N ARG A 274 1.56 6.20 -12.11
CA ARG A 274 2.03 7.50 -11.58
C ARG A 274 0.93 8.43 -11.05
N ASP A 275 -0.31 8.09 -11.32
CA ASP A 275 -1.50 8.82 -10.90
C ASP A 275 -2.33 8.08 -9.83
N MET A 276 -1.80 6.99 -9.24
CA MET A 276 -2.53 6.08 -8.33
C MET A 276 -3.77 5.45 -8.98
N SER A 277 -3.83 5.33 -10.31
CA SER A 277 -4.93 4.63 -10.98
C SER A 277 -4.80 3.11 -10.83
N VAL A 278 -5.92 2.43 -10.97
CA VAL A 278 -6.01 0.98 -11.06
C VAL A 278 -6.92 0.64 -12.23
N LYS A 279 -6.50 -0.32 -13.02
CA LYS A 279 -7.32 -0.78 -14.14
C LYS A 279 -8.59 -1.48 -13.63
N PRO A 280 -9.78 -1.16 -14.18
CA PRO A 280 -11.03 -1.80 -13.78
C PRO A 280 -10.99 -3.33 -13.86
N GLU A 281 -10.29 -3.87 -14.86
CA GLU A 281 -10.13 -5.31 -15.06
C GLU A 281 -9.37 -5.98 -13.89
N GLY A 282 -8.40 -5.27 -13.32
CA GLY A 282 -7.66 -5.75 -12.15
C GLY A 282 -8.53 -5.79 -10.88
N ILE A 283 -9.43 -4.82 -10.72
CA ILE A 283 -10.40 -4.83 -9.62
C ILE A 283 -11.40 -5.97 -9.83
N GLN A 284 -11.91 -6.13 -11.07
CA GLN A 284 -12.86 -7.19 -11.40
C GLN A 284 -12.23 -8.58 -11.19
N LEU A 285 -10.95 -8.78 -11.58
CA LEU A 285 -10.21 -10.01 -11.32
C LEU A 285 -10.22 -10.36 -9.83
N MET A 286 -9.97 -9.39 -8.95
CA MET A 286 -9.99 -9.62 -7.50
C MET A 286 -11.39 -9.90 -6.97
N ILE A 287 -12.42 -9.24 -7.49
CA ILE A 287 -13.82 -9.51 -7.15
C ILE A 287 -14.17 -10.97 -7.51
N ASP A 288 -13.85 -11.40 -8.73
CA ASP A 288 -14.19 -12.73 -9.23
C ASP A 288 -13.44 -13.82 -8.46
N LEU A 289 -12.15 -13.61 -8.15
CA LEU A 289 -11.37 -14.50 -7.30
C LEU A 289 -12.01 -14.68 -5.90
N VAL A 290 -12.42 -13.59 -5.27
CA VAL A 290 -13.03 -13.63 -3.94
C VAL A 290 -14.41 -14.31 -3.99
N ARG A 291 -15.18 -14.08 -5.05
CA ARG A 291 -16.49 -14.74 -5.24
C ARG A 291 -16.33 -16.24 -5.39
N GLU A 292 -15.38 -16.68 -6.20
CA GLU A 292 -15.05 -18.09 -6.40
C GLU A 292 -14.64 -18.75 -5.08
N ASP A 293 -13.66 -18.19 -4.37
CA ASP A 293 -13.19 -18.68 -3.06
C ASP A 293 -14.31 -18.73 -2.02
N SER A 294 -15.24 -17.77 -2.04
CA SER A 294 -16.35 -17.66 -1.09
C SER A 294 -17.62 -18.40 -1.55
N LYS A 295 -17.62 -18.99 -2.75
CA LYS A 295 -18.78 -19.65 -3.40
C LYS A 295 -20.01 -18.73 -3.51
N ILE A 296 -19.79 -17.45 -3.80
CA ILE A 296 -20.84 -16.43 -3.95
C ILE A 296 -21.17 -16.27 -5.44
N ALA A 297 -22.39 -16.67 -5.83
CA ALA A 297 -22.85 -16.60 -7.22
C ALA A 297 -23.20 -15.18 -7.68
N GLN A 298 -23.63 -14.30 -6.75
CA GLN A 298 -24.03 -12.94 -7.08
C GLN A 298 -22.89 -12.17 -7.75
N PRO A 299 -23.13 -11.50 -8.89
CA PRO A 299 -22.12 -10.65 -9.52
C PRO A 299 -21.92 -9.34 -8.76
N PHE A 300 -20.70 -8.82 -8.80
CA PHE A 300 -20.35 -7.50 -8.28
C PHE A 300 -19.66 -6.69 -9.37
N SER A 301 -20.05 -5.43 -9.50
CA SER A 301 -19.37 -4.49 -10.38
C SER A 301 -18.25 -3.74 -9.65
N VAL A 302 -17.31 -3.21 -10.40
CA VAL A 302 -16.23 -2.36 -9.87
C VAL A 302 -16.78 -1.18 -9.06
N SER A 303 -17.87 -0.53 -9.52
CA SER A 303 -18.51 0.61 -8.84
C SER A 303 -19.13 0.24 -7.48
N GLN A 304 -19.50 -1.02 -7.28
CA GLN A 304 -19.95 -1.48 -5.96
C GLN A 304 -18.78 -1.61 -4.97
N VAL A 305 -17.55 -1.78 -5.46
CA VAL A 305 -16.35 -2.04 -4.64
C VAL A 305 -15.49 -0.80 -4.45
N ALA A 306 -15.39 0.08 -5.45
CA ALA A 306 -14.53 1.24 -5.42
C ALA A 306 -15.28 2.55 -5.67
N ASP A 307 -14.83 3.63 -5.02
CA ASP A 307 -15.23 5.01 -5.28
C ASP A 307 -13.98 5.89 -5.36
N PHE A 308 -13.56 6.17 -6.59
CA PHE A 308 -12.38 6.99 -6.86
C PHE A 308 -12.72 8.48 -7.09
N SER A 309 -13.97 8.91 -6.84
CA SER A 309 -14.39 10.31 -7.03
C SER A 309 -13.57 11.30 -6.21
N PHE A 310 -13.23 10.95 -4.97
CA PHE A 310 -12.36 11.73 -4.11
C PHE A 310 -10.93 11.83 -4.66
N LEU A 311 -10.40 10.73 -5.20
CA LEU A 311 -9.08 10.70 -5.81
C LEU A 311 -9.05 11.53 -7.10
N ASP A 312 -10.08 11.44 -7.94
CA ASP A 312 -10.20 12.23 -9.17
C ASP A 312 -10.32 13.73 -8.86
N LYS A 313 -11.02 14.12 -7.77
CA LYS A 313 -11.03 15.50 -7.28
C LYS A 313 -9.64 15.95 -6.84
N ALA A 314 -8.96 15.15 -6.03
CA ALA A 314 -7.61 15.47 -5.54
C ALA A 314 -6.58 15.59 -6.68
N ARG A 315 -6.66 14.72 -7.70
CA ARG A 315 -5.82 14.79 -8.90
C ARG A 315 -6.00 16.11 -9.64
N ARG A 316 -7.25 16.52 -9.91
CA ARG A 316 -7.54 17.80 -10.59
C ARG A 316 -6.94 18.99 -9.84
N GLU A 317 -7.10 19.03 -8.50
CA GLU A 317 -6.58 20.13 -7.67
C GLU A 317 -5.05 20.14 -7.58
N LEU A 318 -4.40 19.00 -7.70
CA LEU A 318 -2.94 18.86 -7.64
C LEU A 318 -2.29 18.85 -9.05
N GLY A 319 -3.07 19.04 -10.11
CA GLY A 319 -2.56 19.09 -11.49
C GLY A 319 -2.05 17.75 -12.02
N VAL A 320 -2.57 16.62 -11.49
CA VAL A 320 -2.16 15.28 -11.92
C VAL A 320 -3.00 14.83 -13.10
N THR A 321 -2.35 14.55 -14.22
CA THR A 321 -3.01 14.00 -15.41
C THR A 321 -3.23 12.49 -15.24
N LYS A 322 -4.42 12.02 -15.57
CA LYS A 322 -4.76 10.59 -15.59
C LYS A 322 -3.98 9.90 -16.73
N GLN A 323 -3.33 8.80 -16.43
CA GLN A 323 -2.57 7.96 -17.39
C GLN A 323 -3.45 6.88 -18.03
#